data_3096564cff2af1cb0e4a2c41ef58d1de
#
_entry.id   3096564cff2af1cb0e4a2c41ef58d1de
#
_cell.length_a   1.000
_cell.length_b   1.000
_cell.length_c   1.000
_cell.angle_alpha   90.00
_cell.angle_beta   90.00
_cell.angle_gamma   90.00
#
_symmetry.space_group_name_H-M   'P 1'
#
loop_
_entity.id
_entity.type
_entity.pdbx_description
1 polymer ?
#
loop_
_entity_poly.entity_id
_entity_poly.type
_entity_poly.pdbx_seq_one_letter_code
_entity_poly.pdbx_strand_id
1 'polypeptide(L)'
;MIEHSRVVAVLPAYHAEKTLERTVAEIPRDIVDDIICVDDASRDDTVAIAKRLGLRTIVHDRNLGYGGNQKTCYREALSIGADIVVMLHPDYQYSPRLLGALAQMIASGHYDIALGSRVLAQSALAGGMPLYKYIANRGLTVVENLLIGQKLSEYHTGYRAFTREVLESLPLATFSNDFVFDNEMLCAAVRRGFAIGEISCPTRYFAEASSINFRRSVRYGLGVLGTAWQNARWRPRLPRERVMPAEQRPPASRPAARASQRP
;
A
#
# COMPACT_ATOMS: atom_id res chain seq x y z
N MET A 1 6.32 15.42 -10.12
CA MET A 1 6.18 16.02 -8.75
C MET A 1 4.71 16.39 -8.55
N ILE A 2 4.08 15.90 -7.49
CA ILE A 2 2.68 16.19 -7.16
C ILE A 2 2.66 17.22 -6.03
N GLU A 3 2.06 18.41 -6.26
CA GLU A 3 1.77 19.43 -5.22
C GLU A 3 2.92 19.66 -4.20
N HIS A 4 4.14 19.79 -4.67
CA HIS A 4 5.36 19.94 -3.86
C HIS A 4 5.74 18.72 -3.02
N SER A 5 5.08 17.58 -3.18
CA SER A 5 5.39 16.34 -2.46
C SER A 5 6.37 15.48 -3.25
N ARG A 6 7.42 15.01 -2.59
CA ARG A 6 8.36 14.04 -3.16
C ARG A 6 7.76 12.64 -3.13
N VAL A 7 7.49 12.10 -4.32
CA VAL A 7 6.90 10.77 -4.51
C VAL A 7 8.00 9.76 -4.81
N VAL A 8 8.12 8.73 -3.99
CA VAL A 8 9.09 7.65 -4.14
C VAL A 8 8.38 6.32 -4.37
N ALA A 9 8.67 5.68 -5.49
CA ALA A 9 8.26 4.30 -5.72
C ALA A 9 9.28 3.33 -5.12
N VAL A 10 8.81 2.33 -4.37
CA VAL A 10 9.68 1.30 -3.81
C VAL A 10 9.29 -0.07 -4.36
N LEU A 11 10.29 -0.81 -4.83
CA LEU A 11 10.18 -2.09 -5.50
C LEU A 11 10.88 -3.18 -4.66
N PRO A 12 10.15 -3.92 -3.80
CA PRO A 12 10.73 -5.07 -3.11
C PRO A 12 10.90 -6.22 -4.11
N ALA A 13 12.13 -6.49 -4.50
CA ALA A 13 12.47 -7.46 -5.53
C ALA A 13 13.00 -8.76 -4.93
N TYR A 14 12.58 -9.89 -5.50
CA TYR A 14 13.14 -11.21 -5.30
C TYR A 14 12.85 -12.09 -6.52
N HIS A 15 13.91 -12.46 -7.26
CA HIS A 15 13.80 -13.20 -8.53
C HIS A 15 12.85 -12.52 -9.55
N ALA A 16 13.09 -11.24 -9.82
CA ALA A 16 12.25 -10.42 -10.69
C ALA A 16 12.87 -10.14 -12.08
N GLU A 17 13.88 -10.88 -12.52
CA GLU A 17 14.60 -10.64 -13.79
C GLU A 17 13.67 -10.51 -15.01
N LYS A 18 12.57 -11.28 -15.04
CA LYS A 18 11.66 -11.32 -16.19
C LYS A 18 10.66 -10.16 -16.23
N THR A 19 10.45 -9.48 -15.11
CA THR A 19 9.33 -8.54 -14.95
C THR A 19 9.77 -7.14 -14.54
N LEU A 20 10.93 -6.99 -13.91
CA LEU A 20 11.41 -5.73 -13.36
C LEU A 20 11.51 -4.62 -14.42
N GLU A 21 12.14 -4.90 -15.57
CA GLU A 21 12.33 -3.91 -16.63
C GLU A 21 10.98 -3.38 -17.16
N ARG A 22 10.05 -4.28 -17.43
CA ARG A 22 8.70 -3.94 -17.87
C ARG A 22 7.93 -3.14 -16.80
N THR A 23 8.05 -3.52 -15.52
CA THR A 23 7.42 -2.80 -14.43
C THR A 23 7.93 -1.37 -14.36
N VAL A 24 9.24 -1.19 -14.41
CA VAL A 24 9.89 0.14 -14.34
C VAL A 24 9.57 1.01 -15.54
N ALA A 25 9.45 0.43 -16.74
CA ALA A 25 9.14 1.16 -17.97
C ALA A 25 7.75 1.81 -17.96
N GLU A 26 6.80 1.26 -17.20
CA GLU A 26 5.43 1.78 -17.11
C GLU A 26 5.18 2.69 -15.89
N ILE A 27 6.18 2.90 -15.02
CA ILE A 27 6.05 3.87 -13.91
C ILE A 27 6.01 5.30 -14.47
N PRO A 28 5.00 6.12 -14.12
CA PRO A 28 4.85 7.49 -14.61
C PRO A 28 5.96 8.38 -14.04
N ARG A 29 6.94 8.74 -14.88
CA ARG A 29 8.13 9.52 -14.51
C ARG A 29 7.87 11.01 -14.30
N ASP A 30 6.75 11.50 -14.74
CA ASP A 30 6.28 12.87 -14.50
C ASP A 30 5.74 13.05 -13.07
N ILE A 31 5.40 11.93 -12.39
CA ILE A 31 4.84 11.89 -11.04
C ILE A 31 5.87 11.42 -10.02
N VAL A 32 6.63 10.37 -10.36
CA VAL A 32 7.58 9.72 -9.47
C VAL A 32 8.95 10.38 -9.56
N ASP A 33 9.44 10.88 -8.43
CA ASP A 33 10.74 11.55 -8.34
C ASP A 33 11.91 10.56 -8.28
N ASP A 34 11.73 9.45 -7.52
CA ASP A 34 12.75 8.42 -7.35
C ASP A 34 12.13 7.01 -7.37
N ILE A 35 12.92 6.05 -7.85
CA ILE A 35 12.59 4.62 -7.78
C ILE A 35 13.70 3.89 -7.04
N ILE A 36 13.31 3.21 -5.95
CA ILE A 36 14.20 2.38 -5.14
C ILE A 36 13.87 0.92 -5.38
N CYS A 37 14.86 0.13 -5.73
CA CYS A 37 14.78 -1.33 -5.81
C CYS A 37 15.54 -1.94 -4.65
N VAL A 38 14.86 -2.72 -3.81
CA VAL A 38 15.51 -3.48 -2.73
C VAL A 38 15.45 -4.95 -3.08
N ASP A 39 16.61 -5.53 -3.36
CA ASP A 39 16.74 -6.94 -3.72
C ASP A 39 16.98 -7.80 -2.48
N ASP A 40 16.15 -8.83 -2.32
CA ASP A 40 16.21 -9.73 -1.16
C ASP A 40 17.07 -10.96 -1.39
N ALA A 41 18.33 -10.73 -1.82
CA ALA A 41 19.33 -11.75 -2.14
C ALA A 41 18.90 -12.67 -3.30
N SER A 42 18.48 -12.09 -4.42
CA SER A 42 18.20 -12.82 -5.66
C SER A 42 19.47 -13.49 -6.22
N ARG A 43 19.26 -14.59 -6.93
CA ARG A 43 20.34 -15.36 -7.59
C ARG A 43 20.27 -15.27 -9.11
N ASP A 44 19.29 -14.53 -9.62
CA ASP A 44 19.08 -14.24 -11.04
C ASP A 44 19.61 -12.85 -11.41
N ASP A 45 19.33 -12.36 -12.60
CA ASP A 45 19.82 -11.08 -13.10
C ASP A 45 19.06 -9.85 -12.55
N THR A 46 18.21 -10.00 -11.53
CA THR A 46 17.41 -8.91 -10.95
C THR A 46 18.28 -7.70 -10.60
N VAL A 47 19.40 -7.90 -9.88
CA VAL A 47 20.29 -6.81 -9.45
C VAL A 47 20.98 -6.14 -10.63
N ALA A 48 21.45 -6.94 -11.60
CA ALA A 48 22.10 -6.42 -12.81
C ALA A 48 21.14 -5.54 -13.62
N ILE A 49 19.88 -5.97 -13.77
CA ILE A 49 18.83 -5.22 -14.45
C ILE A 49 18.51 -3.93 -13.68
N ALA A 50 18.32 -3.98 -12.36
CA ALA A 50 18.04 -2.79 -11.55
C ALA A 50 19.11 -1.70 -11.71
N LYS A 51 20.39 -2.11 -11.67
CA LYS A 51 21.55 -1.21 -11.86
C LYS A 51 21.60 -0.64 -13.29
N ARG A 52 21.36 -1.49 -14.31
CA ARG A 52 21.31 -1.06 -15.72
C ARG A 52 20.21 -0.02 -15.97
N LEU A 53 19.07 -0.16 -15.30
CA LEU A 53 17.96 0.80 -15.35
C LEU A 53 18.21 2.10 -14.55
N GLY A 54 19.38 2.24 -13.92
CA GLY A 54 19.74 3.42 -13.13
C GLY A 54 18.95 3.56 -11.83
N LEU A 55 18.38 2.46 -11.30
CA LEU A 55 17.62 2.51 -10.07
C LEU A 55 18.55 2.63 -8.84
N ARG A 56 18.08 3.34 -7.81
CA ARG A 56 18.69 3.25 -6.49
C ARG A 56 18.51 1.82 -5.97
N THR A 57 19.57 1.01 -6.05
CA THR A 57 19.50 -0.42 -5.76
C THR A 57 20.19 -0.73 -4.45
N ILE A 58 19.45 -1.36 -3.53
CA ILE A 58 19.95 -1.92 -2.28
C ILE A 58 19.87 -3.45 -2.39
N VAL A 59 20.90 -4.15 -1.95
CA VAL A 59 20.97 -5.61 -2.02
C VAL A 59 21.20 -6.15 -0.62
N HIS A 60 20.36 -7.07 -0.17
CA HIS A 60 20.54 -7.77 1.10
C HIS A 60 21.57 -8.89 0.96
N ASP A 61 22.38 -9.09 2.00
CA ASP A 61 23.36 -10.20 2.05
C ASP A 61 22.67 -11.58 2.14
N ARG A 62 21.43 -11.61 2.64
CA ARG A 62 20.59 -12.81 2.76
C ARG A 62 19.13 -12.44 2.61
N ASN A 63 18.30 -13.41 2.25
CA ASN A 63 16.85 -13.22 2.19
C ASN A 63 16.29 -12.90 3.59
N LEU A 64 15.71 -11.71 3.75
CA LEU A 64 15.09 -11.23 4.98
C LEU A 64 13.59 -11.52 5.04
N GLY A 65 13.02 -11.97 3.94
CA GLY A 65 11.59 -12.23 3.79
C GLY A 65 10.79 -11.01 3.34
N TYR A 66 9.56 -11.25 2.98
CA TYR A 66 8.65 -10.27 2.39
C TYR A 66 8.53 -8.97 3.21
N GLY A 67 8.20 -9.07 4.49
CA GLY A 67 8.10 -7.91 5.38
C GLY A 67 9.47 -7.28 5.68
N GLY A 68 10.54 -8.11 5.78
CA GLY A 68 11.90 -7.63 5.97
C GLY A 68 12.37 -6.74 4.80
N ASN A 69 12.07 -7.14 3.58
CA ASN A 69 12.36 -6.36 2.38
C ASN A 69 11.59 -5.04 2.36
N GLN A 70 10.30 -5.06 2.65
CA GLN A 70 9.48 -3.84 2.69
C GLN A 70 9.97 -2.84 3.76
N LYS A 71 10.39 -3.32 4.93
CA LYS A 71 10.99 -2.46 5.97
C LYS A 71 12.21 -1.70 5.45
N THR A 72 13.07 -2.37 4.69
CA THR A 72 14.21 -1.72 4.04
C THR A 72 13.74 -0.71 3.00
N CYS A 73 12.76 -1.06 2.16
CA CYS A 73 12.15 -0.15 1.19
C CYS A 73 11.67 1.16 1.84
N TYR A 74 10.89 1.07 2.91
CA TYR A 74 10.35 2.24 3.60
C TYR A 74 11.45 3.08 4.27
N ARG A 75 12.41 2.44 4.94
CA ARG A 75 13.54 3.14 5.55
C ARG A 75 14.34 3.92 4.52
N GLU A 76 14.64 3.32 3.37
CA GLU A 76 15.42 3.97 2.30
C GLU A 76 14.64 5.12 1.67
N ALA A 77 13.32 4.97 1.45
CA ALA A 77 12.49 6.05 0.95
C ALA A 77 12.44 7.25 1.91
N LEU A 78 12.26 6.99 3.21
CA LEU A 78 12.27 8.03 4.24
C LEU A 78 13.63 8.73 4.32
N SER A 79 14.74 8.00 4.18
CA SER A 79 16.10 8.53 4.25
C SER A 79 16.42 9.55 3.16
N ILE A 80 15.79 9.41 1.98
CA ILE A 80 15.95 10.36 0.87
C ILE A 80 14.90 11.47 0.86
N GLY A 81 14.07 11.56 1.88
CA GLY A 81 13.11 12.65 2.02
C GLY A 81 11.78 12.42 1.31
N ALA A 82 11.33 11.18 1.09
CA ALA A 82 10.01 10.91 0.52
C ALA A 82 8.88 11.48 1.39
N ASP A 83 7.92 12.17 0.79
CA ASP A 83 6.67 12.58 1.44
C ASP A 83 5.57 11.55 1.22
N ILE A 84 5.57 10.97 0.02
CA ILE A 84 4.65 9.90 -0.39
C ILE A 84 5.49 8.70 -0.84
N VAL A 85 5.22 7.53 -0.26
CA VAL A 85 5.89 6.28 -0.64
C VAL A 85 4.86 5.34 -1.26
N VAL A 86 5.12 4.90 -2.48
CA VAL A 86 4.25 3.93 -3.17
C VAL A 86 4.98 2.61 -3.30
N MET A 87 4.44 1.57 -2.66
CA MET A 87 4.88 0.19 -2.76
C MET A 87 4.30 -0.45 -4.02
N LEU A 88 5.17 -0.91 -4.92
CA LEU A 88 4.82 -1.63 -6.13
C LEU A 88 5.69 -2.88 -6.27
N HIS A 89 5.08 -4.06 -6.31
CA HIS A 89 5.83 -5.29 -6.56
C HIS A 89 6.28 -5.39 -8.02
N PRO A 90 7.57 -5.73 -8.27
CA PRO A 90 8.10 -5.80 -9.63
C PRO A 90 7.73 -7.08 -10.38
N ASP A 91 6.73 -7.83 -9.91
CA ASP A 91 6.21 -9.05 -10.54
C ASP A 91 5.16 -8.77 -11.63
N TYR A 92 4.88 -7.50 -11.91
CA TYR A 92 3.94 -7.02 -12.93
C TYR A 92 2.49 -7.51 -12.75
N GLN A 93 2.10 -7.99 -11.56
CA GLN A 93 0.70 -8.31 -11.26
C GLN A 93 -0.18 -7.07 -11.24
N TYR A 94 0.34 -5.97 -10.73
CA TYR A 94 -0.33 -4.67 -10.65
C TYR A 94 0.13 -3.76 -11.77
N SER A 95 -0.80 -2.96 -12.32
CA SER A 95 -0.43 -1.97 -13.34
C SER A 95 0.38 -0.82 -12.74
N PRO A 96 1.65 -0.60 -13.15
CA PRO A 96 2.44 0.53 -12.66
C PRO A 96 1.82 1.88 -12.97
N ARG A 97 0.99 1.96 -14.01
CA ARG A 97 0.29 3.20 -14.44
C ARG A 97 -0.69 3.74 -13.41
N LEU A 98 -1.17 2.90 -12.47
CA LEU A 98 -2.05 3.33 -11.40
C LEU A 98 -1.30 3.96 -10.21
N LEU A 99 0.04 3.96 -10.22
CA LEU A 99 0.86 4.56 -9.18
C LEU A 99 0.50 6.03 -8.97
N GLY A 100 0.33 6.77 -10.06
CA GLY A 100 -0.07 8.17 -10.00
C GLY A 100 -1.41 8.40 -9.31
N ALA A 101 -2.40 7.51 -9.54
CA ALA A 101 -3.70 7.62 -8.87
C ALA A 101 -3.61 7.40 -7.36
N LEU A 102 -2.81 6.40 -6.92
CA LEU A 102 -2.56 6.18 -5.49
C LEU A 102 -1.84 7.37 -4.85
N ALA A 103 -0.82 7.91 -5.52
CA ALA A 103 -0.08 9.06 -5.04
C ALA A 103 -0.97 10.32 -4.94
N GLN A 104 -1.86 10.54 -5.92
CA GLN A 104 -2.82 11.64 -5.91
C GLN A 104 -3.84 11.53 -4.77
N MET A 105 -4.30 10.32 -4.42
CA MET A 105 -5.16 10.13 -3.25
C MET A 105 -4.48 10.63 -1.97
N ILE A 106 -3.20 10.32 -1.79
CA ILE A 106 -2.42 10.79 -0.63
C ILE A 106 -2.24 12.31 -0.70
N ALA A 107 -1.81 12.84 -1.85
CA ALA A 107 -1.56 14.27 -2.05
C ALA A 107 -2.82 15.13 -1.85
N SER A 108 -4.01 14.58 -2.12
CA SER A 108 -5.29 15.27 -1.86
C SER A 108 -5.52 15.63 -0.39
N GLY A 109 -4.70 15.09 0.53
CA GLY A 109 -4.84 15.31 1.96
C GLY A 109 -6.02 14.58 2.62
N HIS A 110 -6.86 13.86 1.87
CA HIS A 110 -8.00 13.12 2.42
C HIS A 110 -7.63 11.76 3.00
N TYR A 111 -6.55 11.15 2.53
CA TYR A 111 -6.11 9.82 2.93
C TYR A 111 -4.65 9.81 3.36
N ASP A 112 -4.35 8.99 4.37
CA ASP A 112 -2.98 8.71 4.83
C ASP A 112 -2.40 7.46 4.16
N ILE A 113 -3.31 6.56 3.78
CA ILE A 113 -3.02 5.30 3.11
C ILE A 113 -3.96 5.15 1.92
N ALA A 114 -3.43 4.77 0.77
CA ALA A 114 -4.22 4.39 -0.40
C ALA A 114 -3.89 2.96 -0.81
N LEU A 115 -4.92 2.15 -1.09
CA LEU A 115 -4.81 0.74 -1.47
C LEU A 115 -5.31 0.53 -2.90
N GLY A 116 -4.56 -0.24 -3.69
CA GLY A 116 -5.01 -0.75 -4.97
C GLY A 116 -5.74 -2.07 -4.79
N SER A 117 -7.07 -2.04 -4.67
CA SER A 117 -7.87 -3.24 -4.43
C SER A 117 -8.16 -4.03 -5.71
N ARG A 118 -7.91 -5.33 -5.66
CA ARG A 118 -8.19 -6.27 -6.75
C ARG A 118 -9.66 -6.66 -6.84
N VAL A 119 -10.38 -6.48 -5.75
CA VAL A 119 -11.77 -6.98 -5.59
C VAL A 119 -12.82 -5.88 -5.55
N LEU A 120 -12.43 -4.62 -5.59
CA LEU A 120 -13.33 -3.47 -5.59
C LEU A 120 -14.17 -3.40 -6.87
N ALA A 121 -13.61 -3.84 -8.01
CA ALA A 121 -14.34 -4.11 -9.25
C ALA A 121 -14.22 -5.60 -9.59
N GLN A 122 -15.00 -6.08 -10.57
CA GLN A 122 -15.04 -7.51 -10.95
C GLN A 122 -13.75 -8.04 -11.62
N SER A 123 -12.60 -7.43 -11.34
CA SER A 123 -11.34 -7.66 -12.06
C SER A 123 -10.54 -8.86 -11.55
N ALA A 124 -10.70 -9.27 -10.29
CA ALA A 124 -9.85 -10.31 -9.71
C ALA A 124 -10.00 -11.67 -10.41
N LEU A 125 -11.23 -12.14 -10.58
CA LEU A 125 -11.51 -13.41 -11.27
C LEU A 125 -11.23 -13.32 -12.78
N ALA A 126 -11.62 -12.21 -13.41
CA ALA A 126 -11.33 -11.95 -14.82
C ALA A 126 -9.81 -11.85 -15.09
N GLY A 127 -9.02 -11.39 -14.11
CA GLY A 127 -7.57 -11.35 -14.15
C GLY A 127 -6.88 -12.70 -13.92
N GLY A 128 -7.65 -13.79 -13.65
CA GLY A 128 -7.13 -15.14 -13.46
C GLY A 128 -6.89 -15.55 -12.00
N MET A 129 -7.43 -14.81 -11.03
CA MET A 129 -7.34 -15.22 -9.61
C MET A 129 -8.07 -16.56 -9.41
N PRO A 130 -7.44 -17.59 -8.85
CA PRO A 130 -8.11 -18.85 -8.53
C PRO A 130 -9.31 -18.62 -7.60
N LEU A 131 -10.45 -19.27 -7.90
CA LEU A 131 -11.70 -19.08 -7.15
C LEU A 131 -11.54 -19.31 -5.63
N TYR A 132 -10.79 -20.34 -5.24
CA TYR A 132 -10.54 -20.61 -3.80
C TYR A 132 -9.79 -19.48 -3.11
N LYS A 133 -8.83 -18.82 -3.80
CA LYS A 133 -8.11 -17.65 -3.29
C LYS A 133 -9.05 -16.45 -3.15
N TYR A 134 -9.93 -16.26 -4.12
CA TYR A 134 -10.94 -15.20 -4.08
C TYR A 134 -11.89 -15.38 -2.89
N ILE A 135 -12.45 -16.59 -2.71
CA ILE A 135 -13.36 -16.88 -1.59
C ILE A 135 -12.63 -16.71 -0.25
N ALA A 136 -11.41 -17.24 -0.11
CA ALA A 136 -10.62 -17.09 1.11
C ALA A 136 -10.32 -15.61 1.43
N ASN A 137 -9.91 -14.83 0.43
CA ASN A 137 -9.67 -13.39 0.56
C ASN A 137 -10.94 -12.67 1.04
N ARG A 138 -12.10 -12.93 0.43
CA ARG A 138 -13.36 -12.31 0.82
C ARG A 138 -13.78 -12.69 2.22
N GLY A 139 -13.63 -13.96 2.60
CA GLY A 139 -13.94 -14.46 3.94
C GLY A 139 -13.06 -13.81 5.01
N LEU A 140 -11.75 -13.75 4.79
CA LEU A 140 -10.81 -13.08 5.69
C LEU A 140 -11.15 -11.57 5.80
N THR A 141 -11.37 -10.88 4.68
CA THR A 141 -11.75 -9.46 4.68
C THR A 141 -13.00 -9.18 5.51
N VAL A 142 -14.03 -10.03 5.40
CA VAL A 142 -15.26 -9.86 6.22
C VAL A 142 -14.94 -9.97 7.71
N VAL A 143 -14.16 -10.98 8.10
CA VAL A 143 -13.78 -11.16 9.50
C VAL A 143 -12.93 -10.00 10.01
N GLU A 144 -11.96 -9.51 9.22
CA GLU A 144 -11.13 -8.36 9.56
C GLU A 144 -11.98 -7.09 9.71
N ASN A 145 -12.89 -6.81 8.77
CA ASN A 145 -13.79 -5.66 8.85
C ASN A 145 -14.62 -5.68 10.14
N LEU A 146 -15.14 -6.84 10.54
CA LEU A 146 -15.89 -7.00 11.78
C LEU A 146 -15.02 -6.78 13.03
N LEU A 147 -13.81 -7.36 13.04
CA LEU A 147 -12.91 -7.29 14.19
C LEU A 147 -12.25 -5.91 14.37
N ILE A 148 -11.90 -5.27 13.26
CA ILE A 148 -11.14 -4.01 13.26
C ILE A 148 -12.09 -2.79 13.18
N GLY A 149 -13.37 -3.01 12.82
CA GLY A 149 -14.36 -1.93 12.69
C GLY A 149 -14.16 -1.08 11.43
N GLN A 150 -13.71 -1.69 10.34
CA GLN A 150 -13.50 -1.02 9.05
C GLN A 150 -14.46 -1.56 7.97
N LYS A 151 -14.45 -0.91 6.81
CA LYS A 151 -15.23 -1.32 5.62
C LYS A 151 -14.34 -1.38 4.37
N LEU A 152 -13.14 -1.96 4.49
CA LEU A 152 -12.26 -2.13 3.34
C LEU A 152 -12.77 -3.25 2.43
N SER A 153 -12.55 -3.09 1.14
CA SER A 153 -12.86 -4.13 0.16
C SER A 153 -11.84 -5.26 0.18
N GLU A 154 -10.58 -4.95 0.53
CA GLU A 154 -9.47 -5.90 0.59
C GLU A 154 -8.37 -5.43 1.54
N TYR A 155 -7.83 -6.36 2.38
CA TYR A 155 -6.64 -6.13 3.20
C TYR A 155 -5.37 -6.72 2.58
N HIS A 156 -5.50 -7.64 1.64
CA HIS A 156 -4.42 -8.54 1.17
C HIS A 156 -3.78 -8.07 -0.15
N THR A 157 -3.91 -6.81 -0.48
CA THR A 157 -3.24 -6.22 -1.65
C THR A 157 -1.83 -5.78 -1.28
N GLY A 158 -0.87 -5.97 -2.19
CA GLY A 158 0.50 -5.46 -2.05
C GLY A 158 0.70 -4.07 -2.69
N TYR A 159 -0.29 -3.52 -3.37
CA TYR A 159 -0.18 -2.21 -4.01
C TYR A 159 -0.72 -1.13 -3.09
N ARG A 160 0.18 -0.34 -2.52
CA ARG A 160 -0.13 0.57 -1.42
C ARG A 160 0.65 1.87 -1.53
N ALA A 161 0.03 2.97 -1.12
CA ALA A 161 0.72 4.24 -0.90
C ALA A 161 0.53 4.70 0.54
N PHE A 162 1.55 5.39 1.06
CA PHE A 162 1.60 5.87 2.43
C PHE A 162 2.13 7.28 2.49
N THR A 163 1.61 8.09 3.42
CA THR A 163 2.28 9.32 3.84
C THR A 163 3.55 8.99 4.63
N ARG A 164 4.51 9.93 4.66
CA ARG A 164 5.66 9.91 5.58
C ARG A 164 5.22 9.68 7.02
N GLU A 165 4.19 10.42 7.48
CA GLU A 165 3.70 10.36 8.86
C GLU A 165 3.27 8.93 9.26
N VAL A 166 2.58 8.21 8.37
CA VAL A 166 2.22 6.80 8.63
C VAL A 166 3.47 5.96 8.87
N LEU A 167 4.44 6.04 7.97
CA LEU A 167 5.64 5.19 8.02
C LEU A 167 6.53 5.50 9.23
N GLU A 168 6.64 6.76 9.63
CA GLU A 168 7.42 7.18 10.80
C GLU A 168 6.72 6.86 12.13
N SER A 169 5.38 6.89 12.16
CA SER A 169 4.63 6.65 13.38
C SER A 169 4.46 5.17 13.73
N LEU A 170 4.55 4.27 12.74
CA LEU A 170 4.35 2.84 12.96
C LEU A 170 5.63 2.16 13.43
N PRO A 171 5.57 1.23 14.42
CA PRO A 171 6.73 0.50 14.90
C PRO A 171 7.12 -0.64 13.94
N LEU A 172 7.46 -0.30 12.68
CA LEU A 172 7.69 -1.27 11.61
C LEU A 172 8.71 -2.34 11.97
N ALA A 173 9.72 -2.01 12.77
CA ALA A 173 10.76 -2.94 13.19
C ALA A 173 10.21 -4.13 14.01
N THR A 174 9.10 -3.94 14.73
CA THR A 174 8.47 -4.97 15.58
C THR A 174 7.55 -5.91 14.83
N PHE A 175 7.14 -5.55 13.61
CA PHE A 175 6.24 -6.36 12.80
C PHE A 175 6.95 -7.56 12.18
N SER A 176 6.19 -8.53 11.73
CA SER A 176 6.68 -9.75 11.08
C SER A 176 7.59 -9.45 9.88
N ASN A 177 8.53 -10.32 9.59
CA ASN A 177 9.28 -10.30 8.34
C ASN A 177 8.61 -11.11 7.21
N ASP A 178 7.49 -11.78 7.50
CA ASP A 178 6.72 -12.58 6.54
C ASP A 178 5.50 -11.78 6.02
N PHE A 179 4.63 -12.42 5.25
CA PHE A 179 3.46 -11.81 4.58
C PHE A 179 2.45 -11.15 5.53
N VAL A 180 2.40 -11.53 6.80
CA VAL A 180 1.51 -10.92 7.81
C VAL A 180 1.86 -9.45 8.06
N PHE A 181 3.08 -9.00 7.73
CA PHE A 181 3.55 -7.63 7.85
C PHE A 181 2.55 -6.60 7.33
N ASP A 182 2.00 -6.83 6.16
CA ASP A 182 1.03 -5.93 5.51
C ASP A 182 -0.23 -5.74 6.34
N ASN A 183 -0.69 -6.82 6.97
CA ASN A 183 -1.87 -6.80 7.82
C ASN A 183 -1.59 -6.10 9.16
N GLU A 184 -0.43 -6.36 9.76
CA GLU A 184 0.01 -5.67 10.98
C GLU A 184 0.10 -4.17 10.78
N MET A 185 0.64 -3.72 9.63
CA MET A 185 0.69 -2.30 9.28
C MET A 185 -0.71 -1.67 9.22
N LEU A 186 -1.65 -2.30 8.49
CA LEU A 186 -3.01 -1.75 8.36
C LEU A 186 -3.74 -1.73 9.70
N CYS A 187 -3.67 -2.80 10.48
CA CYS A 187 -4.27 -2.85 11.81
C CYS A 187 -3.70 -1.76 12.73
N ALA A 188 -2.38 -1.57 12.71
CA ALA A 188 -1.74 -0.54 13.53
C ALA A 188 -2.09 0.88 13.07
N ALA A 189 -2.24 1.09 11.76
CA ALA A 189 -2.65 2.37 11.18
C ALA A 189 -4.10 2.72 11.55
N VAL A 190 -5.02 1.77 11.43
CA VAL A 190 -6.43 1.95 11.86
C VAL A 190 -6.52 2.33 13.33
N ARG A 191 -5.76 1.65 14.19
CA ARG A 191 -5.71 1.98 15.64
C ARG A 191 -5.23 3.40 15.92
N ARG A 192 -4.38 3.96 15.06
CA ARG A 192 -3.91 5.35 15.18
C ARG A 192 -4.85 6.38 14.56
N GLY A 193 -5.94 5.92 13.92
CA GLY A 193 -6.93 6.78 13.28
C GLY A 193 -6.50 7.32 11.93
N PHE A 194 -5.55 6.66 11.25
CA PHE A 194 -5.19 7.01 9.89
C PHE A 194 -6.31 6.68 8.91
N ALA A 195 -6.57 7.59 7.98
CA ALA A 195 -7.59 7.43 6.96
C ALA A 195 -7.08 6.57 5.80
N ILE A 196 -7.85 5.55 5.43
CA ILE A 196 -7.52 4.63 4.36
C ILE A 196 -8.53 4.81 3.23
N GLY A 197 -8.03 4.97 2.00
CA GLY A 197 -8.83 4.98 0.78
C GLY A 197 -8.46 3.82 -0.13
N GLU A 198 -9.36 3.48 -1.06
CA GLU A 198 -9.16 2.39 -2.01
C GLU A 198 -9.47 2.84 -3.44
N ILE A 199 -8.68 2.35 -4.40
CA ILE A 199 -8.99 2.40 -5.82
C ILE A 199 -9.11 1.00 -6.39
N SER A 200 -9.90 0.82 -7.45
CA SER A 200 -9.92 -0.43 -8.20
C SER A 200 -8.58 -0.62 -8.93
N CYS A 201 -7.98 -1.80 -8.75
CA CYS A 201 -6.74 -2.15 -9.42
C CYS A 201 -6.90 -3.49 -10.15
N PRO A 202 -7.13 -3.49 -11.47
CA PRO A 202 -7.12 -4.71 -12.26
C PRO A 202 -5.77 -5.42 -12.15
N THR A 203 -5.79 -6.71 -11.85
CA THR A 203 -4.60 -7.54 -11.73
C THR A 203 -4.55 -8.60 -12.80
N ARG A 204 -3.32 -9.02 -13.14
CA ARG A 204 -3.07 -10.10 -14.08
C ARG A 204 -2.33 -11.22 -13.38
N TYR A 205 -2.86 -12.43 -13.46
CA TYR A 205 -2.23 -13.64 -12.94
C TYR A 205 -1.62 -14.41 -14.11
N PHE A 206 -0.31 -14.60 -14.10
CA PHE A 206 0.45 -15.36 -15.11
C PHE A 206 1.53 -16.18 -14.39
N ALA A 207 2.21 -17.06 -15.12
CA ALA A 207 3.09 -18.08 -14.51
C ALA A 207 4.29 -17.49 -13.75
N GLU A 208 4.80 -16.34 -14.19
CA GLU A 208 5.94 -15.64 -13.58
C GLU A 208 5.52 -14.78 -12.37
N ALA A 209 4.22 -14.58 -12.18
CA ALA A 209 3.71 -13.79 -11.06
C ALA A 209 3.90 -14.52 -9.74
N SER A 210 4.41 -13.80 -8.73
CA SER A 210 4.65 -14.41 -7.42
C SER A 210 3.35 -14.86 -6.77
N SER A 211 3.29 -16.09 -6.29
CA SER A 211 2.14 -16.58 -5.52
C SER A 211 2.56 -17.47 -4.38
N ILE A 212 1.97 -17.25 -3.21
CA ILE A 212 2.18 -18.14 -2.06
C ILE A 212 1.50 -19.49 -2.30
N ASN A 213 2.17 -20.58 -1.90
CA ASN A 213 1.62 -21.92 -1.96
C ASN A 213 0.54 -22.15 -0.88
N PHE A 214 -0.24 -23.22 -1.00
CA PHE A 214 -1.37 -23.51 -0.11
C PHE A 214 -0.99 -23.53 1.39
N ARG A 215 0.12 -24.16 1.77
CA ARG A 215 0.56 -24.22 3.18
C ARG A 215 0.91 -22.83 3.73
N ARG A 216 1.58 -22.01 2.93
CA ARG A 216 1.88 -20.61 3.29
C ARG A 216 0.60 -19.78 3.36
N SER A 217 -0.36 -20.01 2.45
CA SER A 217 -1.67 -19.34 2.48
C SER A 217 -2.44 -19.62 3.78
N VAL A 218 -2.44 -20.88 4.26
CA VAL A 218 -3.09 -21.24 5.54
C VAL A 218 -2.38 -20.55 6.71
N ARG A 219 -1.03 -20.61 6.76
CA ARG A 219 -0.26 -19.93 7.82
C ARG A 219 -0.51 -18.43 7.81
N TYR A 220 -0.54 -17.82 6.63
CA TYR A 220 -0.89 -16.41 6.44
C TYR A 220 -2.27 -16.10 7.00
N GLY A 221 -3.31 -16.85 6.60
CA GLY A 221 -4.68 -16.66 7.08
C GLY A 221 -4.80 -16.74 8.61
N LEU A 222 -4.12 -17.70 9.24
CA LEU A 222 -4.09 -17.81 10.72
C LEU A 222 -3.38 -16.60 11.35
N GLY A 223 -2.27 -16.14 10.76
CA GLY A 223 -1.56 -14.95 11.21
C GLY A 223 -2.43 -13.70 11.12
N VAL A 224 -3.14 -13.51 10.01
CA VAL A 224 -4.09 -12.41 9.80
C VAL A 224 -5.20 -12.41 10.86
N LEU A 225 -5.83 -13.57 11.09
CA LEU A 225 -6.87 -13.70 12.13
C LEU A 225 -6.32 -13.42 13.52
N GLY A 226 -5.10 -13.89 13.83
CA GLY A 226 -4.41 -13.58 15.09
C GLY A 226 -4.17 -12.09 15.27
N THR A 227 -3.66 -11.42 14.24
CA THR A 227 -3.44 -9.96 14.24
C THR A 227 -4.75 -9.20 14.41
N ALA A 228 -5.78 -9.55 13.64
CA ALA A 228 -7.10 -8.92 13.72
C ALA A 228 -7.72 -9.11 15.12
N TRP A 229 -7.63 -10.32 15.69
CA TRP A 229 -8.11 -10.61 17.04
C TRP A 229 -7.40 -9.82 18.13
N GLN A 230 -6.08 -9.71 18.07
CA GLN A 230 -5.30 -8.88 18.99
C GLN A 230 -5.70 -7.39 18.90
N ASN A 231 -6.06 -6.94 17.72
CA ASN A 231 -6.49 -5.56 17.47
C ASN A 231 -7.98 -5.33 17.78
N ALA A 232 -8.85 -6.35 17.75
CA ALA A 232 -10.28 -6.26 18.05
C ALA A 232 -10.61 -5.74 19.46
N ARG A 233 -9.70 -5.93 20.42
CA ARG A 233 -9.85 -5.44 21.81
C ARG A 233 -9.69 -3.92 21.93
N TRP A 234 -9.22 -3.25 20.88
CA TRP A 234 -9.04 -1.82 20.85
C TRP A 234 -10.17 -1.19 20.04
N ARG A 235 -10.92 -0.32 20.66
CA ARG A 235 -11.88 0.49 19.91
C ARG A 235 -11.10 1.35 18.91
N PRO A 236 -11.49 1.37 17.61
CA PRO A 236 -10.85 2.24 16.65
C PRO A 236 -10.95 3.68 17.14
N ARG A 237 -9.87 4.43 17.07
CA ARG A 237 -9.95 5.87 17.29
C ARG A 237 -10.79 6.46 16.15
N LEU A 238 -11.61 7.45 16.45
CA LEU A 238 -12.25 8.21 15.39
C LEU A 238 -11.16 8.74 14.44
N PRO A 239 -11.45 8.81 13.12
CA PRO A 239 -10.53 9.40 12.17
C PRO A 239 -10.03 10.74 12.71
N ARG A 240 -8.74 11.01 12.59
CA ARG A 240 -8.18 12.31 13.00
C ARG A 240 -8.94 13.41 12.27
N GLU A 241 -9.39 14.41 13.01
CA GLU A 241 -10.00 15.59 12.41
C GLU A 241 -8.92 16.28 11.56
N ARG A 242 -9.05 16.19 10.24
CA ARG A 242 -8.10 16.83 9.33
C ARG A 242 -8.45 18.29 9.23
N VAL A 243 -7.55 19.12 9.66
CA VAL A 243 -7.60 20.54 9.34
C VAL A 243 -7.26 20.66 7.85
N MET A 244 -8.29 20.88 7.02
CA MET A 244 -8.05 21.18 5.60
C MET A 244 -7.05 22.35 5.49
N PRO A 245 -6.08 22.28 4.59
CA PRO A 245 -5.20 23.41 4.32
C PRO A 245 -6.03 24.67 4.12
N ALA A 246 -5.55 25.81 4.61
CA ALA A 246 -6.32 27.06 4.61
C ALA A 246 -6.84 27.44 3.21
N GLU A 247 -6.11 27.06 2.18
CA GLU A 247 -6.45 27.30 0.77
C GLU A 247 -7.63 26.43 0.25
N GLN A 248 -7.96 25.34 0.93
CA GLN A 248 -9.07 24.44 0.54
C GLN A 248 -10.31 24.59 1.42
N ARG A 249 -10.29 25.52 2.40
CA ARG A 249 -11.47 25.75 3.23
C ARG A 249 -12.56 26.43 2.39
N PRO A 250 -13.80 25.87 2.36
CA PRO A 250 -14.89 26.58 1.73
C PRO A 250 -15.05 27.95 2.41
N PRO A 251 -15.38 29.01 1.66
CA PRO A 251 -15.59 30.33 2.24
C PRO A 251 -16.60 30.21 3.37
N ALA A 252 -16.28 30.82 4.51
CA ALA A 252 -17.17 30.79 5.69
C ALA A 252 -18.57 31.19 5.25
N SER A 253 -19.56 30.31 5.48
CA SER A 253 -20.94 30.59 5.17
C SER A 253 -21.33 31.91 5.85
N ARG A 254 -21.67 32.93 5.06
CA ARG A 254 -22.20 34.19 5.59
C ARG A 254 -23.39 33.85 6.47
N PRO A 255 -23.46 34.37 7.71
CA PRO A 255 -24.63 34.17 8.53
C PRO A 255 -25.85 34.69 7.75
N ALA A 256 -26.89 33.85 7.66
CA ALA A 256 -28.16 34.23 7.03
C ALA A 256 -28.63 35.53 7.63
N ALA A 257 -28.78 36.56 6.79
CA ALA A 257 -29.36 37.84 7.22
C ALA A 257 -30.73 37.56 7.82
N ARG A 258 -30.87 37.82 9.12
CA ARG A 258 -32.17 37.77 9.78
C ARG A 258 -33.11 38.74 9.04
N ALA A 259 -34.08 38.18 8.32
CA ALA A 259 -35.19 38.96 7.82
C ALA A 259 -35.85 39.64 8.99
N SER A 260 -35.71 40.98 9.08
CA SER A 260 -36.43 41.81 10.00
C SER A 260 -37.91 41.78 9.62
N GLN A 261 -38.67 40.94 10.30
CA GLN A 261 -40.13 41.18 10.35
C GLN A 261 -40.35 42.46 11.16
N ARG A 262 -40.79 43.51 10.50
CA ARG A 262 -41.43 44.66 11.13
C ARG A 262 -42.94 44.46 11.06
N PRO A 263 -43.63 44.93 12.10
CA PRO A 263 -45.08 44.74 12.29
C PRO A 263 -45.91 45.47 11.24
#